data_af4301f50d61fab8377f39b5f92e92ae
#
_entry.id   af4301f50d61fab8377f39b5f92e92ae
#
_cell.length_a   1.000
_cell.length_b   1.000
_cell.length_c   1.000
_cell.angle_alpha   90.00
_cell.angle_beta   90.00
_cell.angle_gamma   90.00
#
_symmetry.space_group_name_H-M   'P 1'
#
loop_
_entity.id
_entity.type
_entity.pdbx_description
1 polymer ?
#
loop_
_entity_poly.entity_id
_entity_poly.type
_entity_poly.pdbx_seq_one_letter_code
_entity_poly.pdbx_strand_id
1 'polypeptide(L)'
;YSIYTSVNYRLVGYYIGAWMAELIGEKGNVIIMDGIPGYSASDQQSDGMLEGLGQYPNIKVVAQLAHNWTSQVAQKELSQWLSSNPIEIHGIAVQSSGETGTLQALLQSGRDPIPPIALGGELGALCYWRQNPGYIDEAIYAWPPGDEVEFGVDVMIRTLQGQGPRIQSILVGPATKSFDDIAAVLNEDCDRNSTGWDNPGIDNWAPRSYVETFFDNPSDPEKYDPKSH
;
A
#
# COMPACT_ATOMS: atom_id res chain seq x y z
N TYR A 1 8.88 28.92 -8.39
CA TYR A 1 8.62 27.69 -9.16
C TYR A 1 8.61 26.53 -8.16
N SER A 2 7.55 25.78 -8.05
CA SER A 2 7.45 24.62 -7.15
C SER A 2 7.07 23.39 -7.96
N ILE A 3 7.73 22.28 -7.63
CA ILE A 3 7.43 20.95 -8.17
C ILE A 3 6.87 20.13 -7.03
N TYR A 4 5.77 19.46 -7.27
CA TYR A 4 5.13 18.56 -6.33
C TYR A 4 5.44 17.11 -6.73
N THR A 5 6.00 16.35 -5.82
CA THR A 5 6.22 14.91 -5.97
C THR A 5 5.43 14.18 -4.90
N SER A 6 4.69 13.17 -5.26
CA SER A 6 3.92 12.37 -4.31
C SER A 6 3.46 11.04 -4.90
N VAL A 7 2.90 10.21 -4.05
CA VAL A 7 2.15 9.02 -4.43
C VAL A 7 0.78 9.43 -4.99
N ASN A 8 0.31 8.75 -6.01
CA ASN A 8 -1.08 8.82 -6.44
C ASN A 8 -1.94 7.95 -5.52
N TYR A 9 -2.28 8.48 -4.35
CA TYR A 9 -3.02 7.74 -3.32
C TYR A 9 -4.37 7.22 -3.81
N ARG A 10 -5.07 7.97 -4.66
CA ARG A 10 -6.33 7.50 -5.26
C ARG A 10 -6.11 6.29 -6.14
N LEU A 11 -5.04 6.29 -6.94
CA LEU A 11 -4.70 5.16 -7.80
C LEU A 11 -4.30 3.93 -6.95
N VAL A 12 -3.51 4.12 -5.89
CA VAL A 12 -3.18 3.05 -4.94
C VAL A 12 -4.46 2.43 -4.35
N GLY A 13 -5.37 3.27 -3.87
CA GLY A 13 -6.65 2.80 -3.34
C GLY A 13 -7.48 2.04 -4.38
N TYR A 14 -7.56 2.56 -5.61
CA TYR A 14 -8.27 1.89 -6.70
C TYR A 14 -7.73 0.49 -6.97
N TYR A 15 -6.42 0.35 -7.06
CA TYR A 15 -5.78 -0.96 -7.25
C TYR A 15 -6.08 -1.91 -6.09
N ILE A 16 -5.98 -1.45 -4.84
CA ILE A 16 -6.31 -2.27 -3.66
C ILE A 16 -7.76 -2.73 -3.71
N GLY A 17 -8.70 -1.82 -4.03
CA GLY A 17 -10.12 -2.14 -4.09
C GLY A 17 -10.46 -3.13 -5.21
N ALA A 18 -9.96 -2.89 -6.43
CA ALA A 18 -10.18 -3.76 -7.57
C ALA A 18 -9.58 -5.15 -7.34
N TRP A 19 -8.31 -5.20 -6.93
CA TRP A 19 -7.62 -6.44 -6.59
C TRP A 19 -8.35 -7.24 -5.50
N MET A 20 -8.79 -6.59 -4.41
CA MET A 20 -9.53 -7.26 -3.35
C MET A 20 -10.83 -7.88 -3.87
N ALA A 21 -11.56 -7.17 -4.74
CA ALA A 21 -12.78 -7.68 -5.33
C ALA A 21 -12.51 -8.93 -6.19
N GLU A 22 -11.48 -8.90 -7.03
CA GLU A 22 -11.07 -10.03 -7.87
C GLU A 22 -10.63 -11.23 -7.02
N LEU A 23 -9.79 -11.00 -6.01
CA LEU A 23 -9.28 -12.03 -5.10
C LEU A 23 -10.40 -12.82 -4.40
N ILE A 24 -11.48 -12.14 -4.01
CA ILE A 24 -12.63 -12.79 -3.34
C ILE A 24 -13.72 -13.28 -4.31
N GLY A 25 -13.44 -13.27 -5.62
CA GLY A 25 -14.36 -13.77 -6.66
C GLY A 25 -15.53 -12.84 -6.96
N GLU A 26 -15.31 -11.53 -6.95
CA GLU A 26 -16.20 -10.43 -7.37
C GLU A 26 -17.52 -10.34 -6.60
N LYS A 27 -17.61 -10.94 -5.44
CA LYS A 27 -18.81 -10.92 -4.57
C LYS A 27 -18.45 -11.08 -3.11
N GLY A 28 -19.19 -10.42 -2.24
CA GLY A 28 -19.05 -10.60 -0.79
C GLY A 28 -19.03 -9.31 -0.02
N ASN A 29 -18.77 -9.42 1.27
CA ASN A 29 -18.70 -8.31 2.20
C ASN A 29 -17.24 -7.92 2.44
N VAL A 30 -16.93 -6.67 2.24
CA VAL A 30 -15.59 -6.09 2.42
C VAL A 30 -15.64 -5.02 3.50
N ILE A 31 -14.62 -4.99 4.35
CA ILE A 31 -14.35 -3.87 5.26
C ILE A 31 -13.23 -3.02 4.64
N ILE A 32 -13.33 -1.72 4.77
CA ILE A 32 -12.23 -0.80 4.48
C ILE A 32 -11.63 -0.36 5.82
N MET A 33 -10.31 -0.47 5.93
CA MET A 33 -9.54 0.05 7.06
C MET A 33 -8.83 1.32 6.61
N ASP A 34 -9.39 2.47 7.02
CA ASP A 34 -8.93 3.79 6.63
C ASP A 34 -7.79 4.31 7.52
N GLY A 35 -6.95 5.17 6.96
CA GLY A 35 -5.92 5.89 7.71
C GLY A 35 -6.50 6.96 8.64
N ILE A 36 -6.08 8.21 8.46
CA ILE A 36 -6.55 9.35 9.26
C ILE A 36 -7.67 10.08 8.50
N PRO A 37 -8.92 10.05 8.98
CA PRO A 37 -10.03 10.75 8.34
C PRO A 37 -9.78 12.27 8.24
N GLY A 38 -10.09 12.86 7.07
CA GLY A 38 -9.86 14.27 6.79
C GLY A 38 -8.42 14.61 6.39
N TYR A 39 -7.51 13.65 6.38
CA TYR A 39 -6.18 13.82 5.82
C TYR A 39 -6.20 13.44 4.34
N SER A 40 -5.77 14.36 3.47
CA SER A 40 -5.93 14.24 2.01
C SER A 40 -5.43 12.92 1.41
N ALA A 41 -4.28 12.42 1.86
CA ALA A 41 -3.75 11.14 1.38
C ALA A 41 -4.65 9.97 1.76
N SER A 42 -5.16 9.96 3.01
CA SER A 42 -6.09 8.93 3.49
C SER A 42 -7.41 8.98 2.73
N ASP A 43 -8.00 10.18 2.62
CA ASP A 43 -9.31 10.35 1.96
C ASP A 43 -9.22 9.94 0.47
N GLN A 44 -8.15 10.34 -0.24
CA GLN A 44 -7.94 9.93 -1.63
C GLN A 44 -7.79 8.42 -1.78
N GLN A 45 -7.09 7.76 -0.86
CA GLN A 45 -6.92 6.32 -0.90
C GLN A 45 -8.24 5.60 -0.60
N SER A 46 -9.02 6.08 0.36
CA SER A 46 -10.36 5.56 0.67
C SER A 46 -11.31 5.70 -0.52
N ASP A 47 -11.34 6.89 -1.15
CA ASP A 47 -12.13 7.12 -2.36
C ASP A 47 -11.73 6.16 -3.48
N GLY A 48 -10.43 5.93 -3.66
CA GLY A 48 -9.92 4.97 -4.63
C GLY A 48 -10.38 3.54 -4.33
N MET A 49 -10.29 3.08 -3.08
CA MET A 49 -10.77 1.75 -2.69
C MET A 49 -12.27 1.57 -2.97
N LEU A 50 -13.07 2.56 -2.63
CA LEU A 50 -14.51 2.57 -2.93
C LEU A 50 -14.77 2.52 -4.43
N GLU A 51 -14.00 3.26 -5.23
CA GLU A 51 -14.11 3.26 -6.69
C GLU A 51 -13.73 1.90 -7.29
N GLY A 52 -12.62 1.30 -6.83
CA GLY A 52 -12.18 -0.03 -7.27
C GLY A 52 -13.19 -1.12 -6.92
N LEU A 53 -13.63 -1.18 -5.66
CA LEU A 53 -14.67 -2.12 -5.21
C LEU A 53 -16.01 -1.89 -5.94
N GLY A 54 -16.35 -0.63 -6.22
CA GLY A 54 -17.59 -0.23 -6.89
C GLY A 54 -17.72 -0.69 -8.35
N GLN A 55 -16.65 -1.16 -8.99
CA GLN A 55 -16.72 -1.78 -10.31
C GLN A 55 -17.45 -3.14 -10.27
N TYR A 56 -17.59 -3.74 -9.09
CA TYR A 56 -18.12 -5.09 -8.89
C TYR A 56 -19.46 -5.04 -8.14
N PRO A 57 -20.61 -5.19 -8.82
CA PRO A 57 -21.93 -4.91 -8.26
C PRO A 57 -22.36 -5.86 -7.12
N ASN A 58 -21.68 -6.99 -6.98
CA ASN A 58 -21.97 -7.96 -5.92
C ASN A 58 -21.06 -7.80 -4.68
N ILE A 59 -20.15 -6.81 -4.68
CA ILE A 59 -19.36 -6.44 -3.53
C ILE A 59 -20.15 -5.45 -2.66
N LYS A 60 -20.09 -5.65 -1.36
CA LYS A 60 -20.70 -4.73 -0.37
C LYS A 60 -19.65 -4.27 0.61
N VAL A 61 -19.42 -2.98 0.67
CA VAL A 61 -18.64 -2.38 1.75
C VAL A 61 -19.56 -2.30 2.97
N VAL A 62 -19.25 -3.09 3.99
CA VAL A 62 -20.09 -3.24 5.20
C VAL A 62 -19.61 -2.41 6.38
N ALA A 63 -18.37 -1.92 6.33
CA ALA A 63 -17.83 -0.96 7.28
C ALA A 63 -16.64 -0.21 6.69
N GLN A 64 -16.44 1.02 7.18
CA GLN A 64 -15.20 1.78 7.08
C GLN A 64 -14.74 2.11 8.50
N LEU A 65 -13.52 1.68 8.86
CA LEU A 65 -12.96 1.80 10.20
C LEU A 65 -11.63 2.54 10.15
N ALA A 66 -11.48 3.58 10.94
CA ALA A 66 -10.26 4.37 10.95
C ALA A 66 -9.21 3.77 11.89
N HIS A 67 -8.03 3.45 11.36
CA HIS A 67 -6.91 2.93 12.16
C HIS A 67 -5.79 3.95 12.42
N ASN A 68 -5.94 5.17 11.89
CA ASN A 68 -5.00 6.28 12.09
C ASN A 68 -3.53 5.91 11.79
N TRP A 69 -3.34 5.01 10.81
CA TRP A 69 -2.03 4.45 10.43
C TRP A 69 -1.25 3.84 11.60
N THR A 70 -1.96 3.17 12.50
CA THR A 70 -1.36 2.45 13.64
C THR A 70 -1.98 1.09 13.81
N SER A 71 -1.14 0.06 13.88
CA SER A 71 -1.57 -1.32 14.08
C SER A 71 -2.37 -1.55 15.35
N GLN A 72 -2.04 -0.85 16.44
CA GLN A 72 -2.79 -0.98 17.71
C GLN A 72 -4.21 -0.47 17.58
N VAL A 73 -4.43 0.64 16.85
CA VAL A 73 -5.77 1.17 16.60
C VAL A 73 -6.52 0.26 15.63
N ALA A 74 -5.85 -0.23 14.57
CA ALA A 74 -6.45 -1.18 13.65
C ALA A 74 -6.98 -2.42 14.37
N GLN A 75 -6.15 -3.04 15.22
CA GLN A 75 -6.53 -4.19 16.02
C GLN A 75 -7.74 -3.90 16.91
N LYS A 76 -7.72 -2.79 17.63
CA LYS A 76 -8.80 -2.38 18.52
C LYS A 76 -10.11 -2.17 17.77
N GLU A 77 -10.12 -1.32 16.75
CA GLU A 77 -11.33 -0.93 16.02
C GLU A 77 -11.95 -2.14 15.31
N LEU A 78 -11.12 -2.96 14.64
CA LEU A 78 -11.62 -4.17 14.00
C LEU A 78 -12.13 -5.19 15.00
N SER A 79 -11.44 -5.43 16.13
CA SER A 79 -11.90 -6.37 17.17
C SER A 79 -13.25 -5.95 17.77
N GLN A 80 -13.46 -4.65 18.00
CA GLN A 80 -14.75 -4.13 18.49
C GLN A 80 -15.86 -4.35 17.46
N TRP A 81 -15.58 -4.07 16.19
CA TRP A 81 -16.54 -4.27 15.13
C TRP A 81 -16.91 -5.76 14.97
N LEU A 82 -15.90 -6.65 14.91
CA LEU A 82 -16.10 -8.09 14.79
C LEU A 82 -16.91 -8.70 15.93
N SER A 83 -16.73 -8.20 17.15
CA SER A 83 -17.48 -8.68 18.34
C SER A 83 -18.96 -8.32 18.30
N SER A 84 -19.31 -7.24 17.60
CA SER A 84 -20.68 -6.72 17.53
C SER A 84 -21.41 -7.09 16.24
N ASN A 85 -20.68 -7.61 15.24
CA ASN A 85 -21.21 -7.89 13.91
C ASN A 85 -20.91 -9.32 13.49
N PRO A 86 -21.89 -10.24 13.59
CA PRO A 86 -21.69 -11.67 13.26
C PRO A 86 -21.72 -11.96 11.75
N ILE A 87 -21.77 -10.92 10.92
CA ILE A 87 -21.80 -11.11 9.45
C ILE A 87 -20.48 -11.69 8.94
N GLU A 88 -20.56 -12.44 7.86
CA GLU A 88 -19.40 -12.99 7.19
C GLU A 88 -18.65 -11.88 6.46
N ILE A 89 -17.32 -11.88 6.59
CA ILE A 89 -16.40 -10.97 5.90
C ILE A 89 -15.57 -11.79 4.92
N HIS A 90 -15.50 -11.32 3.68
CA HIS A 90 -14.82 -12.02 2.60
C HIS A 90 -13.44 -11.43 2.31
N GLY A 91 -13.22 -10.15 2.65
CA GLY A 91 -11.95 -9.47 2.48
C GLY A 91 -11.88 -8.15 3.24
N ILE A 92 -10.68 -7.65 3.46
CA ILE A 92 -10.45 -6.34 4.09
C ILE A 92 -9.43 -5.54 3.27
N ALA A 93 -9.88 -4.43 2.71
CA ALA A 93 -9.02 -3.45 2.05
C ALA A 93 -8.42 -2.54 3.11
N VAL A 94 -7.09 -2.56 3.26
CA VAL A 94 -6.38 -1.84 4.34
C VAL A 94 -5.49 -0.78 3.73
N GLN A 95 -5.55 0.45 4.24
CA GLN A 95 -4.48 1.41 4.02
C GLN A 95 -3.25 0.99 4.82
N SER A 96 -2.09 1.16 4.23
CA SER A 96 -0.82 0.75 4.84
C SER A 96 -0.62 1.27 6.27
N SER A 97 0.17 0.56 7.07
CA SER A 97 0.44 0.76 8.53
C SER A 97 -0.68 0.32 9.48
N GLY A 98 -1.58 -0.52 9.04
CA GLY A 98 -2.63 -1.11 9.87
C GLY A 98 -2.78 -2.62 9.67
N GLU A 99 -2.00 -3.20 8.78
CA GLU A 99 -2.15 -4.58 8.32
C GLU A 99 -1.90 -5.60 9.43
N THR A 100 -0.81 -5.41 10.19
CA THR A 100 -0.46 -6.31 11.31
C THR A 100 -1.56 -6.32 12.38
N GLY A 101 -2.07 -5.15 12.76
CA GLY A 101 -3.16 -5.05 13.73
C GLY A 101 -4.49 -5.63 13.21
N THR A 102 -4.80 -5.37 11.95
CA THR A 102 -5.96 -5.95 11.26
C THR A 102 -5.90 -7.48 11.28
N LEU A 103 -4.76 -8.04 10.92
CA LEU A 103 -4.55 -9.48 10.92
C LEU A 103 -4.63 -10.07 12.33
N GLN A 104 -4.03 -9.43 13.33
CA GLN A 104 -4.12 -9.86 14.73
C GLN A 104 -5.57 -9.88 15.24
N ALA A 105 -6.38 -8.88 14.89
CA ALA A 105 -7.80 -8.86 15.23
C ALA A 105 -8.55 -10.04 14.62
N LEU A 106 -8.30 -10.37 13.35
CA LEU A 106 -8.89 -11.51 12.68
C LEU A 106 -8.48 -12.84 13.33
N LEU A 107 -7.19 -13.04 13.59
CA LEU A 107 -6.67 -14.26 14.23
C LEU A 107 -7.27 -14.47 15.63
N GLN A 108 -7.46 -13.39 16.40
CA GLN A 108 -8.05 -13.43 17.72
C GLN A 108 -9.57 -13.63 17.71
N SER A 109 -10.23 -13.31 16.61
CA SER A 109 -11.69 -13.42 16.48
C SER A 109 -12.20 -14.87 16.39
N GLY A 110 -11.30 -15.82 16.13
CA GLY A 110 -11.64 -17.24 15.92
C GLY A 110 -12.37 -17.52 14.61
N ARG A 111 -12.39 -16.59 13.66
CA ARG A 111 -12.96 -16.80 12.33
C ARG A 111 -12.07 -17.76 11.51
N ASP A 112 -12.70 -18.70 10.83
CA ASP A 112 -12.03 -19.68 9.98
C ASP A 112 -12.90 -19.93 8.73
N PRO A 113 -12.37 -19.75 7.51
CA PRO A 113 -11.01 -19.27 7.20
C PRO A 113 -10.79 -17.79 7.56
N ILE A 114 -9.53 -17.41 7.76
CA ILE A 114 -9.14 -16.00 7.90
C ILE A 114 -9.34 -15.31 6.55
N PRO A 115 -10.19 -14.27 6.45
CA PRO A 115 -10.39 -13.58 5.19
C PRO A 115 -9.10 -12.87 4.75
N PRO A 116 -8.84 -12.75 3.43
CA PRO A 116 -7.70 -12.02 2.92
C PRO A 116 -7.76 -10.55 3.32
N ILE A 117 -6.59 -9.98 3.60
CA ILE A 117 -6.41 -8.55 3.79
C ILE A 117 -5.44 -8.00 2.76
N ALA A 118 -5.61 -6.75 2.36
CA ALA A 118 -4.60 -6.07 1.57
C ALA A 118 -3.34 -5.92 2.42
N LEU A 119 -2.21 -6.32 1.86
CA LEU A 119 -0.90 -6.15 2.48
C LEU A 119 -0.16 -5.04 1.74
N GLY A 120 0.45 -4.16 2.51
CA GLY A 120 1.47 -3.22 2.06
C GLY A 120 2.84 -3.67 2.58
N GLY A 121 3.58 -2.75 3.20
CA GLY A 121 4.95 -3.02 3.66
C GLY A 121 5.11 -3.41 5.12
N GLU A 122 4.06 -3.61 5.90
CA GLU A 122 4.21 -3.87 7.35
C GLU A 122 4.69 -5.30 7.60
N LEU A 123 5.87 -5.42 8.21
CA LEU A 123 6.62 -6.68 8.31
C LEU A 123 5.87 -7.81 9.03
N GLY A 124 5.05 -7.50 10.03
CA GLY A 124 4.29 -8.53 10.75
C GLY A 124 3.25 -9.21 9.87
N ALA A 125 2.55 -8.45 9.06
CA ALA A 125 1.57 -8.98 8.11
C ALA A 125 2.23 -9.72 6.95
N LEU A 126 3.34 -9.19 6.42
CA LEU A 126 4.16 -9.88 5.42
C LEU A 126 4.74 -11.19 5.97
N CYS A 127 5.12 -11.22 7.24
CA CYS A 127 5.57 -12.42 7.93
C CYS A 127 4.47 -13.49 8.00
N TYR A 128 3.23 -13.09 8.28
CA TYR A 128 2.12 -14.03 8.23
C TYR A 128 1.97 -14.63 6.84
N TRP A 129 2.01 -13.81 5.79
CA TRP A 129 1.95 -14.30 4.41
C TRP A 129 3.13 -15.23 4.09
N ARG A 130 4.36 -14.87 4.50
CA ARG A 130 5.56 -15.71 4.34
C ARG A 130 5.39 -17.11 4.95
N GLN A 131 4.70 -17.19 6.09
CA GLN A 131 4.44 -18.44 6.82
C GLN A 131 3.16 -19.17 6.35
N ASN A 132 2.33 -18.53 5.53
CA ASN A 132 1.09 -19.07 4.96
C ASN A 132 1.05 -18.84 3.44
N PRO A 133 1.86 -19.59 2.67
CA PRO A 133 1.85 -19.48 1.22
C PRO A 133 0.44 -19.70 0.65
N GLY A 134 0.00 -18.83 -0.27
CA GLY A 134 -1.35 -18.92 -0.83
C GLY A 134 -2.42 -18.15 -0.05
N TYR A 135 -2.06 -17.43 1.02
CA TYR A 135 -3.00 -16.54 1.73
C TYR A 135 -3.52 -15.42 0.83
N ILE A 136 -2.63 -14.79 0.08
CA ILE A 136 -2.91 -13.83 -1.00
C ILE A 136 -1.95 -14.08 -2.16
N ASP A 137 -2.16 -13.46 -3.30
CA ASP A 137 -1.32 -13.60 -4.49
C ASP A 137 -0.27 -12.49 -4.64
N GLU A 138 -0.58 -11.26 -4.19
CA GLU A 138 0.36 -10.15 -4.22
C GLU A 138 0.15 -9.17 -3.05
N ALA A 139 1.18 -8.40 -2.72
CA ALA A 139 1.12 -7.26 -1.83
C ALA A 139 1.19 -5.96 -2.62
N ILE A 140 0.35 -4.97 -2.25
CA ILE A 140 0.25 -3.67 -2.93
C ILE A 140 0.76 -2.58 -2.01
N TYR A 141 1.89 -2.00 -2.37
CA TYR A 141 2.58 -1.00 -1.57
C TYR A 141 2.14 0.41 -1.94
N ALA A 142 1.76 1.19 -0.94
CA ALA A 142 1.97 2.64 -0.98
C ALA A 142 3.43 2.93 -0.60
N TRP A 143 3.99 4.02 -1.11
CA TRP A 143 5.39 4.35 -0.84
C TRP A 143 5.67 4.53 0.65
N PRO A 144 6.76 3.95 1.17
CA PRO A 144 7.27 4.34 2.47
C PRO A 144 7.70 5.81 2.42
N PRO A 145 7.52 6.58 3.51
CA PRO A 145 7.88 8.00 3.54
C PRO A 145 9.33 8.30 3.16
N GLY A 146 10.26 7.38 3.43
CA GLY A 146 11.67 7.52 3.05
C GLY A 146 11.87 7.55 1.54
N ASP A 147 11.24 6.65 0.81
CA ASP A 147 11.35 6.55 -0.65
C ASP A 147 10.69 7.77 -1.34
N GLU A 148 9.59 8.27 -0.78
CA GLU A 148 8.93 9.49 -1.29
C GLU A 148 9.84 10.72 -1.18
N VAL A 149 10.57 10.83 -0.05
CA VAL A 149 11.56 11.90 0.15
C VAL A 149 12.74 11.74 -0.80
N GLU A 150 13.29 10.54 -0.96
CA GLU A 150 14.40 10.26 -1.88
C GLU A 150 14.05 10.65 -3.32
N PHE A 151 12.86 10.28 -3.77
CA PHE A 151 12.34 10.68 -5.08
C PHE A 151 12.24 12.21 -5.23
N GLY A 152 11.73 12.91 -4.22
CA GLY A 152 11.67 14.37 -4.21
C GLY A 152 13.04 15.01 -4.29
N VAL A 153 14.04 14.44 -3.63
CA VAL A 153 15.44 14.89 -3.68
C VAL A 153 16.04 14.66 -5.07
N ASP A 154 15.80 13.51 -5.71
CA ASP A 154 16.28 13.26 -7.09
C ASP A 154 15.71 14.29 -8.08
N VAL A 155 14.41 14.54 -8.02
CA VAL A 155 13.76 15.56 -8.85
C VAL A 155 14.33 16.96 -8.59
N MET A 156 14.62 17.30 -7.33
CA MET A 156 15.25 18.57 -6.95
C MET A 156 16.65 18.70 -7.55
N ILE A 157 17.49 17.68 -7.39
CA ILE A 157 18.87 17.67 -7.91
C ILE A 157 18.87 17.88 -9.42
N ARG A 158 18.04 17.14 -10.16
CA ARG A 158 17.90 17.27 -11.61
C ARG A 158 17.49 18.68 -12.03
N THR A 159 16.53 19.25 -11.31
CA THR A 159 16.08 20.63 -11.56
C THR A 159 17.21 21.65 -11.35
N LEU A 160 18.01 21.49 -10.28
CA LEU A 160 19.17 22.35 -10.01
C LEU A 160 20.29 22.18 -11.04
N GLN A 161 20.38 21.02 -11.68
CA GLN A 161 21.30 20.75 -12.78
C GLN A 161 20.82 21.31 -14.15
N GLY A 162 19.68 22.01 -14.15
CA GLY A 162 19.13 22.63 -15.37
C GLY A 162 18.24 21.70 -16.18
N GLN A 163 17.87 20.54 -15.66
CA GLN A 163 16.88 19.67 -16.28
C GLN A 163 15.47 20.15 -15.89
N GLY A 164 14.77 20.77 -16.80
CA GLY A 164 13.42 21.29 -16.53
C GLY A 164 12.39 20.17 -16.56
N PRO A 165 11.59 19.97 -15.49
CA PRO A 165 10.46 19.04 -15.56
C PRO A 165 9.38 19.60 -16.47
N ARG A 166 8.77 18.73 -17.27
CA ARG A 166 7.66 19.07 -18.18
C ARG A 166 6.38 19.40 -17.44
N ILE A 167 6.25 18.91 -16.22
CA ILE A 167 5.05 19.04 -15.39
C ILE A 167 5.42 19.47 -13.97
N GLN A 168 4.48 20.12 -13.30
CA GLN A 168 4.67 20.60 -11.93
C GLN A 168 4.26 19.59 -10.86
N SER A 169 3.54 18.53 -11.23
CA SER A 169 3.11 17.47 -10.32
C SER A 169 3.53 16.13 -10.89
N ILE A 170 4.44 15.46 -10.20
CA ILE A 170 4.91 14.13 -10.54
C ILE A 170 4.33 13.16 -9.53
N LEU A 171 3.40 12.31 -9.98
CA LEU A 171 2.73 11.33 -9.15
C LEU A 171 3.14 9.93 -9.58
N VAL A 172 3.43 9.09 -8.61
CA VAL A 172 3.79 7.69 -8.84
C VAL A 172 2.70 6.75 -8.33
N GLY A 173 2.54 5.63 -9.02
CA GLY A 173 1.54 4.62 -8.69
C GLY A 173 2.00 3.65 -7.60
N PRO A 174 1.18 2.64 -7.28
CA PRO A 174 1.58 1.57 -6.38
C PRO A 174 2.71 0.72 -6.98
N ALA A 175 3.51 0.10 -6.12
CA ALA A 175 4.30 -1.06 -6.49
C ALA A 175 3.64 -2.33 -5.93
N THR A 176 3.90 -3.46 -6.59
CA THR A 176 3.43 -4.76 -6.13
C THR A 176 4.61 -5.69 -5.87
N LYS A 177 4.43 -6.62 -4.94
CA LYS A 177 5.39 -7.69 -4.66
C LYS A 177 4.69 -9.04 -4.65
N SER A 178 5.29 -10.01 -5.32
CA SER A 178 4.89 -11.40 -5.28
C SER A 178 5.31 -12.09 -3.99
N PHE A 179 4.82 -13.30 -3.75
CA PHE A 179 5.29 -14.12 -2.64
C PHE A 179 6.79 -14.39 -2.71
N ASP A 180 7.35 -14.61 -3.91
CA ASP A 180 8.78 -14.89 -4.08
C ASP A 180 9.64 -13.67 -3.71
N ASP A 181 9.18 -12.45 -4.01
CA ASP A 181 9.86 -11.21 -3.58
C ASP A 181 9.91 -11.10 -2.06
N ILE A 182 8.82 -11.44 -1.38
CA ILE A 182 8.76 -11.43 0.08
C ILE A 182 9.61 -12.56 0.66
N ALA A 183 9.60 -13.74 0.07
CA ALA A 183 10.40 -14.88 0.51
C ALA A 183 11.92 -14.65 0.34
N ALA A 184 12.31 -13.77 -0.58
CA ALA A 184 13.70 -13.38 -0.77
C ALA A 184 14.24 -12.48 0.35
N VAL A 185 13.36 -11.71 1.02
CA VAL A 185 13.75 -10.71 2.03
C VAL A 185 13.35 -11.09 3.46
N LEU A 186 12.33 -11.95 3.65
CA LEU A 186 11.87 -12.39 4.96
C LEU A 186 12.11 -13.89 5.18
N ASN A 187 12.76 -14.21 6.29
CA ASN A 187 12.91 -15.59 6.75
C ASN A 187 11.57 -16.12 7.33
N GLU A 188 11.45 -17.45 7.43
CA GLU A 188 10.26 -18.10 8.00
C GLU A 188 10.09 -17.89 9.51
N ASP A 189 11.18 -17.59 10.22
CA ASP A 189 11.18 -17.27 11.66
C ASP A 189 10.97 -15.79 11.98
N CYS A 190 10.51 -15.01 11.00
CA CYS A 190 10.18 -13.61 11.18
C CYS A 190 9.09 -13.38 12.26
N ASP A 191 9.05 -12.17 12.81
CA ASP A 191 8.09 -11.81 13.87
C ASP A 191 6.76 -11.28 13.30
N ARG A 192 5.67 -12.02 13.51
CA ARG A 192 4.30 -11.62 13.14
C ARG A 192 3.75 -10.39 13.87
N ASN A 193 4.44 -9.93 14.90
CA ASN A 193 4.03 -8.74 15.67
C ASN A 193 4.84 -7.49 15.28
N SER A 194 5.78 -7.64 14.35
CA SER A 194 6.59 -6.51 13.90
C SER A 194 5.73 -5.45 13.22
N THR A 195 5.85 -4.21 13.68
CA THR A 195 5.28 -3.00 13.04
C THR A 195 6.33 -2.26 12.22
N GLY A 196 7.50 -2.86 12.00
CA GLY A 196 8.50 -2.36 11.07
C GLY A 196 8.01 -2.44 9.63
N TRP A 197 8.73 -1.78 8.74
CA TRP A 197 8.38 -1.72 7.33
C TRP A 197 9.44 -2.40 6.46
N ASP A 198 8.97 -3.09 5.43
CA ASP A 198 9.79 -3.46 4.29
C ASP A 198 9.99 -2.21 3.42
N ASN A 199 11.24 -1.87 3.16
CA ASN A 199 11.60 -0.77 2.27
C ASN A 199 12.17 -1.34 0.96
N PRO A 200 11.36 -1.42 -0.09
CA PRO A 200 11.78 -2.02 -1.36
C PRO A 200 12.81 -1.18 -2.13
N GLY A 201 13.05 0.07 -1.71
CA GLY A 201 13.92 1.02 -2.40
C GLY A 201 13.28 1.70 -3.61
N ILE A 202 13.75 2.90 -3.91
CA ILE A 202 13.16 3.80 -4.93
C ILE A 202 13.12 3.17 -6.33
N ASP A 203 14.09 2.34 -6.69
CA ASP A 203 14.17 1.75 -8.04
C ASP A 203 12.97 0.84 -8.37
N ASN A 204 12.27 0.32 -7.36
CA ASN A 204 11.07 -0.48 -7.54
C ASN A 204 9.80 0.35 -7.78
N TRP A 205 9.79 1.61 -7.36
CA TRP A 205 8.64 2.51 -7.45
C TRP A 205 8.72 3.50 -8.59
N ALA A 206 9.88 4.12 -8.74
CA ALA A 206 10.17 5.13 -9.72
C ALA A 206 11.47 4.78 -10.45
N PRO A 207 11.49 3.73 -11.25
CA PRO A 207 12.68 3.38 -12.00
C PRO A 207 13.13 4.56 -12.85
N ARG A 208 14.42 4.71 -12.98
CA ARG A 208 15.05 5.86 -13.66
C ARG A 208 14.45 6.13 -15.04
N SER A 209 14.16 5.08 -15.82
CA SER A 209 13.52 5.20 -17.12
C SER A 209 12.15 5.86 -17.07
N TYR A 210 11.39 5.63 -15.98
CA TYR A 210 10.11 6.28 -15.77
C TYR A 210 10.29 7.76 -15.39
N VAL A 211 11.21 8.06 -14.45
CA VAL A 211 11.49 9.42 -14.01
C VAL A 211 11.96 10.30 -15.17
N GLU A 212 12.81 9.78 -16.05
CA GLU A 212 13.30 10.49 -17.26
C GLU A 212 12.17 11.01 -18.15
N THR A 213 11.02 10.34 -18.18
CA THR A 213 9.88 10.78 -18.99
C THR A 213 9.30 12.14 -18.58
N PHE A 214 9.58 12.59 -17.36
CA PHE A 214 9.07 13.86 -16.82
C PHE A 214 9.96 15.06 -17.10
N PHE A 215 11.12 14.87 -17.72
CA PHE A 215 12.07 15.94 -18.00
C PHE A 215 12.23 16.23 -19.51
N ASP A 216 12.38 17.50 -19.88
CA ASP A 216 12.61 17.91 -21.27
C ASP A 216 14.00 17.54 -21.79
N ASN A 217 14.99 17.58 -20.89
CA ASN A 217 16.37 17.20 -21.17
C ASN A 217 16.73 16.04 -20.23
N PRO A 218 16.34 14.82 -20.56
CA PRO A 218 16.70 13.67 -19.75
C PRO A 218 18.21 13.55 -19.67
N SER A 219 18.71 13.24 -18.48
CA SER A 219 20.14 12.98 -18.30
C SER A 219 20.53 11.77 -19.13
N ASP A 220 21.73 11.84 -19.74
CA ASP A 220 22.33 10.66 -20.31
C ASP A 220 22.48 9.61 -19.18
N PRO A 221 21.76 8.47 -19.23
CA PRO A 221 21.78 7.50 -18.15
C PRO A 221 23.17 6.92 -17.91
N GLU A 222 24.10 7.00 -18.88
CA GLU A 222 25.48 6.59 -18.72
C GLU A 222 26.35 7.63 -17.97
N LYS A 223 25.88 8.89 -17.88
CA LYS A 223 26.61 9.98 -17.23
C LYS A 223 26.13 10.34 -15.83
N TYR A 224 24.94 9.89 -15.45
CA TYR A 224 24.44 10.13 -14.10
C TYR A 224 24.83 8.99 -13.18
N ASP A 225 25.80 9.22 -12.34
CA ASP A 225 26.14 8.35 -11.21
C ASP A 225 25.65 9.02 -9.91
N PRO A 226 24.57 8.52 -9.27
CA PRO A 226 24.10 9.05 -8.00
C PRO A 226 25.13 8.93 -6.86
N LYS A 227 26.18 8.12 -7.05
CA LYS A 227 27.29 7.95 -6.09
C LYS A 227 28.47 8.86 -6.36
N SER A 228 28.42 9.70 -7.40
CA SER A 228 29.52 10.60 -7.77
C SER A 228 29.43 12.00 -7.13
N HIS A 229 28.52 12.20 -6.17
CA HIS A 229 28.33 13.46 -5.44
C HIS A 229 28.41 13.29 -3.95
#